data_84c614a94d9707f38c5af10a18b5ff34
#
_entry.id   84c614a94d9707f38c5af10a18b5ff34
#
_cell.length_a   1.000
_cell.length_b   1.000
_cell.length_c   1.000
_cell.angle_alpha   90.00
_cell.angle_beta   90.00
_cell.angle_gamma   90.00
#
_symmetry.space_group_name_H-M   'P 1'
#
loop_
_entity.id
_entity.type
_entity.pdbx_description
1 polymer ?
#
loop_
_entity_poly.entity_id
_entity_poly.type
_entity_poly.pdbx_seq_one_letter_code
_entity_poly.pdbx_strand_id
1 'polypeptide(L)' 'METIRSLFDLRNKYPEISSLTWESKEPVFVTVNGRKDTVIMGHVQYGEMKAELELLKMLAEG' A
#
# COMPACT_ATOMS: atom_id res chain seq x y z
N MET A 1 7.80 3.56 -9.29
CA MET A 1 8.88 2.84 -8.60
C MET A 1 8.36 2.24 -7.30
N GLU A 2 8.65 0.98 -7.06
CA GLU A 2 8.22 0.33 -5.83
C GLU A 2 9.06 0.80 -4.64
N THR A 3 8.40 1.08 -3.52
CA THR A 3 9.06 1.36 -2.25
C THR A 3 9.03 0.08 -1.44
N ILE A 4 10.20 -0.42 -1.09
CA ILE A 4 10.33 -1.68 -0.36
C ILE A 4 11.00 -1.41 0.98
N ARG A 5 10.40 -1.91 2.06
CA ARG A 5 10.92 -1.78 3.43
C ARG A 5 10.87 -3.13 4.12
N SER A 6 11.75 -3.32 5.08
CA SER A 6 11.78 -4.57 5.85
C SER A 6 10.75 -4.53 6.98
N LEU A 7 10.41 -5.72 7.50
CA LEU A 7 9.57 -5.81 8.70
C LEU A 7 10.23 -5.09 9.88
N PHE A 8 11.54 -5.15 9.97
CA PHE A 8 12.29 -4.45 11.01
C PHE A 8 11.99 -2.94 10.96
N ASP A 9 12.03 -2.35 9.77
CA ASP A 9 11.73 -0.94 9.59
C ASP A 9 10.29 -0.62 9.95
N LEU A 10 9.36 -1.49 9.59
CA LEU A 10 7.95 -1.29 9.92
C LEU A 10 7.76 -1.24 11.44
N ARG A 11 8.41 -2.14 12.16
CA ARG A 11 8.27 -2.21 13.61
C ARG A 11 8.93 -1.04 14.33
N ASN A 12 10.05 -0.57 13.82
CA ASN A 12 10.86 0.44 14.52
C ASN A 12 10.70 1.85 13.96
N LYS A 13 10.23 1.99 12.73
CA LYS A 13 10.10 3.28 12.06
C LYS A 13 8.72 3.44 11.41
N TYR A 14 7.69 2.97 12.09
CA TYR A 14 6.34 3.05 11.54
C TYR A 14 5.94 4.47 11.14
N PRO A 15 6.18 5.52 11.94
CA PRO A 15 5.78 6.87 11.54
C PRO A 15 6.39 7.30 10.20
N GLU A 16 7.64 6.92 9.95
CA GLU A 16 8.30 7.22 8.69
C GLU A 16 7.63 6.49 7.52
N ILE A 17 7.31 5.22 7.72
CA ILE A 17 6.65 4.41 6.68
C ILE A 17 5.25 4.93 6.42
N SER A 18 4.51 5.27 7.47
CA SER A 18 3.20 5.86 7.33
C SER A 18 3.25 7.14 6.50
N SER A 19 4.21 8.03 6.80
CA SER A 19 4.39 9.26 6.03
C SER A 19 4.70 8.98 4.57
N LEU A 20 5.51 7.97 4.28
CA LEU A 20 5.81 7.60 2.90
C LEU A 20 4.55 7.24 2.12
N THR A 21 3.63 6.49 2.73
CA THR A 21 2.40 6.10 2.04
C THR A 21 1.53 7.31 1.71
N TRP A 22 1.46 8.28 2.62
CA TRP A 22 0.66 9.48 2.41
C TRP A 22 1.28 10.43 1.39
N GLU A 23 2.61 10.60 1.45
CA GLU A 23 3.30 11.53 0.57
C GLU A 23 3.42 11.02 -0.86
N SER A 24 3.79 9.75 -1.01
CA SER A 24 4.00 9.17 -2.33
C SER A 24 2.70 8.76 -3.00
N LYS A 25 1.65 8.55 -2.22
CA LYS A 25 0.36 8.01 -2.69
C LYS A 25 0.55 6.66 -3.38
N GLU A 26 1.60 5.95 -3.01
CA GLU A 26 1.90 4.63 -3.52
C GLU A 26 2.03 3.65 -2.37
N PRO A 27 1.74 2.37 -2.59
CA PRO A 27 1.88 1.38 -1.53
C PRO A 27 3.35 1.14 -1.19
N VAL A 28 3.59 0.75 0.05
CA VAL A 28 4.90 0.34 0.53
C VAL A 28 4.87 -1.17 0.72
N PHE A 29 5.80 -1.86 0.08
CA PHE A 29 5.93 -3.31 0.20
C PHE A 29 6.80 -3.65 1.40
N VAL A 30 6.30 -4.52 2.27
CA VAL A 30 7.03 -4.95 3.45
C VAL A 30 7.58 -6.35 3.21
N THR A 31 8.88 -6.52 3.42
CA THR A 31 9.53 -7.81 3.21
C THR A 31 9.84 -8.49 4.52
N VAL A 32 9.79 -9.81 4.49
CA VAL A 32 10.21 -10.67 5.59
C VAL A 32 11.17 -11.69 5.00
N ASN A 33 12.38 -11.74 5.55
CA ASN A 33 13.44 -12.64 5.05
C ASN A 33 13.68 -12.47 3.55
N GLY A 34 13.68 -11.21 3.09
CA GLY A 34 13.94 -10.87 1.70
C GLY A 34 12.79 -11.13 0.74
N ARG A 35 11.64 -11.54 1.24
CA ARG A 35 10.46 -11.85 0.40
C ARG A 35 9.35 -10.85 0.69
N LYS A 36 8.66 -10.40 -0.36
CA LYS A 36 7.52 -9.51 -0.20
C LYS A 36 6.42 -10.26 0.55
N ASP A 37 6.02 -9.72 1.69
CA ASP A 37 5.06 -10.37 2.56
C ASP A 37 3.73 -9.62 2.62
N THR A 38 3.79 -8.31 2.85
CA THR A 38 2.60 -7.48 3.01
C THR A 38 2.76 -6.18 2.25
N VAL A 39 1.61 -5.50 2.07
CA VAL A 39 1.57 -4.19 1.42
C VAL A 39 0.85 -3.22 2.36
N ILE A 40 1.41 -2.03 2.52
CA ILE A 40 0.82 -0.98 3.34
C ILE A 40 0.50 0.20 2.44
N MET A 41 -0.68 0.77 2.59
CA MET A 41 -1.06 1.97 1.85
C MET A 41 -1.92 2.88 2.73
N GLY A 42 -1.99 4.16 2.36
CA GLY A 42 -2.87 5.09 3.05
C GLY A 42 -4.32 4.70 2.86
N HIS A 43 -5.16 4.92 3.89
CA HIS A 43 -6.54 4.47 3.83
C HIS A 43 -7.37 5.20 2.76
N VAL A 44 -7.02 6.45 2.47
CA VAL A 44 -7.70 7.19 1.41
C VAL A 44 -7.36 6.59 0.04
N GLN A 45 -6.09 6.27 -0.17
CA GLN A 45 -5.64 5.64 -1.40
C GLN A 45 -6.31 4.27 -1.59
N TYR A 46 -6.42 3.50 -0.51
CA TYR A 46 -7.09 2.21 -0.55
C TYR A 46 -8.57 2.39 -0.94
N GLY A 47 -9.23 3.38 -0.36
CA GLY A 47 -10.63 3.66 -0.68
C GLY A 47 -10.83 4.05 -2.14
N GLU A 48 -9.94 4.84 -2.69
CA GLU A 48 -9.98 5.22 -4.10
C GLU A 48 -9.79 4.02 -5.01
N MET A 49 -8.82 3.18 -4.68
CA MET A 49 -8.56 1.97 -5.44
C MET A 49 -9.75 1.03 -5.41
N LYS A 50 -10.36 0.85 -4.25
CA LYS A 50 -11.51 -0.02 -4.09
C LYS A 50 -12.71 0.51 -4.86
N ALA A 51 -12.95 1.83 -4.81
CA ALA A 51 -14.04 2.45 -5.54
C ALA A 51 -13.85 2.29 -7.05
N GLU A 52 -12.62 2.42 -7.52
CA GLU A 52 -12.30 2.23 -8.93
C GLU A 52 -12.56 0.80 -9.37
N LEU A 53 -12.16 -0.17 -8.56
CA LEU A 53 -12.40 -1.57 -8.85
C LEU A 53 -13.91 -1.88 -8.91
N GLU A 54 -14.68 -1.33 -8.00
CA GLU A 54 -16.13 -1.52 -7.99
C GLU A 54 -16.78 -0.90 -9.23
N LEU A 55 -16.30 0.26 -9.65
CA LEU A 55 -16.81 0.90 -10.85
C LEU A 55 -16.53 0.05 -12.08
N LEU A 56 -15.31 -0.47 -12.22
CA LEU A 56 -14.94 -1.33 -13.33
C LEU A 56 -15.77 -2.61 -13.32
N LYS A 57 -16.03 -3.16 -12.16
CA LYS A 57 -16.85 -4.35 -12.01
C LYS A 57 -18.29 -4.09 -12.47
N MET A 58 -18.84 -2.96 -12.10
CA MET A 58 -20.19 -2.58 -12.52
C MET A 58 -20.28 -2.41 -14.04
N LEU A 59 -19.26 -1.82 -14.64
CA LEU A 59 -19.22 -1.66 -16.10
C LEU A 59 -19.13 -3.01 -16.80
N ALA A 60 -18.40 -3.95 -16.22
CA ALA A 60 -18.27 -5.28 -16.80
C ALA A 60 -19.55 -6.10 -16.67
N GLU A 61 -20.33 -5.88 -15.63
CA GLU A 61 -21.60 -6.58 -15.40
C GLU A 61 -22.75 -5.93 -16.15
N GLY A 62 -22.61 -4.68 -16.46
CA GLY A 62 -23.65 -3.90 -17.10
C GLY A 62 -23.68 -4.09 -18.57
#